data_dee4f6145ba7761411721c9a50b71e8d
#
_entry.id   dee4f6145ba7761411721c9a50b71e8d
#
_cell.length_a   1.000
_cell.length_b   1.000
_cell.length_c   1.000
_cell.angle_alpha   90.00
_cell.angle_beta   90.00
_cell.angle_gamma   90.00
#
_symmetry.space_group_name_H-M   'P 1'
#
loop_
_entity.id
_entity.type
_entity.pdbx_description
1 polymer ?
#
loop_
_entity_poly.entity_id
_entity_poly.type
_entity_poly.pdbx_seq_one_letter_code
_entity_poly.pdbx_strand_id
1 'polypeptide(L)'
;VRPHPIFTRPAAARASLTVPEEAVRTEEATRLDSPWVTLVWNDPVNLMSYVAYVFESYFGYSTARAHELMMQVHQEGRAVVSTGDRXXXXXXVDVQAMHSFGLWATLQKDGEQ
;
A
#
# COMPACT_ATOMS: atom_id res chain seq x y z
N VAL A 1 -16.88 29.04 -35.57
CA VAL A 1 -16.71 29.39 -35.48
C VAL A 1 -16.62 29.23 -35.14
N ARG A 2 -16.49 28.91 -35.38
CA ARG A 2 -16.45 29.15 -35.31
C ARG A 2 -16.16 28.69 -34.95
N PRO A 3 -16.10 28.61 -35.20
CA PRO A 3 -15.97 28.45 -35.03
C PRO A 3 -15.78 27.96 -34.62
N HIS A 4 -15.57 27.60 -34.73
CA HIS A 4 -15.52 27.51 -34.57
C HIS A 4 -15.18 26.89 -34.21
N PRO A 5 -15.02 27.02 -34.17
CA PRO A 5 -14.87 26.67 -34.00
C PRO A 5 -14.70 26.05 -33.66
N ILE A 6 -14.52 26.08 -33.84
CA ILE A 6 -14.39 25.73 -33.67
C ILE A 6 -14.13 25.22 -33.23
N PHE A 7 -13.98 25.25 -33.21
CA PHE A 7 -13.75 24.96 -32.89
C PHE A 7 -13.44 24.41 -32.48
N THR A 8 -13.08 24.56 -32.73
CA THR A 8 -12.88 23.99 -32.32
C THR A 8 -12.66 23.39 -31.64
N ARG A 9 -12.42 23.54 -31.27
CA ARG A 9 -12.13 22.72 -30.67
C ARG A 9 -12.57 21.49 -30.68
N PRO A 10 -12.93 20.95 -31.27
CA PRO A 10 -13.26 19.62 -31.28
C PRO A 10 -12.18 18.66 -31.12
N ALA A 11 -11.03 19.00 -31.40
CA ALA A 11 -9.90 18.17 -31.09
C ALA A 11 -9.83 17.92 -29.59
N ALA A 12 -10.20 18.92 -28.85
CA ALA A 12 -10.19 18.72 -27.39
C ALA A 12 -11.22 17.70 -26.99
N ALA A 13 -12.38 17.74 -27.61
CA ALA A 13 -13.40 16.79 -27.28
C ALA A 13 -12.93 15.38 -27.62
N ARG A 14 -12.27 15.25 -28.74
CA ARG A 14 -11.81 13.94 -29.14
C ARG A 14 -10.73 13.45 -28.20
N ALA A 15 -9.88 14.36 -27.74
CA ALA A 15 -8.83 13.98 -26.83
C ALA A 15 -9.40 13.43 -25.54
N SER A 16 -10.60 13.86 -25.16
CA SER A 16 -11.19 13.35 -23.95
C SER A 16 -11.62 11.90 -24.08
N LEU A 17 -11.74 11.40 -25.31
CA LEU A 17 -12.15 10.04 -25.53
C LEU A 17 -10.98 9.06 -25.69
N THR A 18 -9.78 9.58 -25.82
CA THR A 18 -8.63 8.73 -25.99
C THR A 18 -7.56 9.14 -25.00
N VAL A 19 -6.81 8.16 -24.54
CA VAL A 19 -5.74 8.40 -23.58
C VAL A 19 -4.42 8.42 -24.34
N PRO A 20 -3.62 9.48 -24.22
CA PRO A 20 -2.35 9.53 -24.92
C PRO A 20 -1.46 8.36 -24.50
N GLU A 21 -0.67 7.89 -25.43
CA GLU A 21 0.20 6.76 -25.16
C GLU A 21 1.17 7.08 -24.04
N GLU A 22 1.68 8.32 -23.98
CA GLU A 22 2.58 8.69 -22.92
C GLU A 22 1.90 8.62 -21.56
N ALA A 23 0.63 9.02 -21.49
CA ALA A 23 -0.08 8.97 -20.23
C ALA A 23 -0.28 7.52 -19.80
N VAL A 24 -0.58 6.65 -20.74
CA VAL A 24 -0.75 5.25 -20.42
C VAL A 24 0.55 4.65 -19.91
N ARG A 25 1.64 4.96 -20.58
CA ARG A 25 2.94 4.45 -20.14
C ARG A 25 3.31 4.99 -18.76
N THR A 26 3.00 6.27 -18.52
CA THR A 26 3.30 6.85 -17.22
C THR A 26 2.49 6.19 -16.13
N GLU A 27 1.21 5.94 -16.38
CA GLU A 27 0.38 5.27 -15.38
C GLU A 27 0.86 3.86 -15.11
N GLU A 28 1.25 3.15 -16.17
CA GLU A 28 1.74 1.80 -15.99
C GLU A 28 3.05 1.80 -15.22
N ALA A 29 3.95 2.73 -15.53
CA ALA A 29 5.21 2.81 -14.82
C ALA A 29 4.98 3.14 -13.34
N THR A 30 4.06 4.05 -13.07
CA THR A 30 3.75 4.39 -11.69
C THR A 30 3.21 3.19 -10.94
N ARG A 31 2.31 2.45 -11.56
CA ARG A 31 1.72 1.28 -10.92
C ARG A 31 2.79 0.22 -10.67
N LEU A 32 3.67 -0.01 -11.63
CA LEU A 32 4.71 -1.00 -11.47
C LEU A 32 5.72 -0.61 -10.40
N ASP A 33 5.95 0.70 -10.26
CA ASP A 33 6.91 1.20 -9.29
C ASP A 33 6.30 1.40 -7.92
N SER A 34 4.99 1.22 -7.77
CA SER A 34 4.36 1.39 -6.46
C SER A 34 4.97 0.43 -5.46
N PRO A 35 5.20 0.90 -4.25
CA PRO A 35 5.79 0.00 -3.26
C PRO A 35 4.81 -1.07 -2.84
N TRP A 36 5.36 -2.12 -2.27
CA TRP A 36 4.57 -3.17 -1.65
C TRP A 36 4.51 -2.90 -0.17
N VAL A 37 3.43 -3.31 0.45
CA VAL A 37 3.24 -3.10 1.87
C VAL A 37 2.96 -4.43 2.56
N THR A 38 3.40 -4.51 3.80
CA THR A 38 3.05 -5.64 4.65
C THR A 38 1.89 -5.20 5.52
N LEU A 39 0.80 -5.94 5.45
CA LEU A 39 -0.37 -5.70 6.27
C LEU A 39 -0.41 -6.73 7.38
N VAL A 40 -0.66 -6.27 8.59
CA VAL A 40 -0.94 -7.17 9.70
C VAL A 40 -2.42 -7.02 10.01
N TRP A 41 -3.08 -8.16 10.16
CA TRP A 41 -4.52 -8.22 10.36
C TRP A 41 -4.85 -8.60 11.78
N ASN A 42 -5.94 -8.06 12.28
CA ASN A 42 -6.40 -8.40 13.60
C ASN A 42 -6.78 -9.88 13.63
N ASP A 43 -6.41 -10.55 14.68
CA ASP A 43 -6.78 -11.96 14.85
C ASP A 43 -7.23 -12.16 16.28
N PRO A 44 -8.04 -13.19 16.51
CA PRO A 44 -8.62 -13.39 17.84
C PRO A 44 -7.69 -14.04 18.85
N VAL A 45 -6.51 -14.45 18.43
CA VAL A 45 -5.63 -15.23 19.30
C VAL A 45 -4.56 -14.38 19.98
N ASN A 46 -3.91 -13.51 19.23
CA ASN A 46 -2.76 -12.80 19.76
C ASN A 46 -3.17 -11.62 20.61
N LEU A 47 -2.53 -11.49 21.75
CA LEU A 47 -2.76 -10.35 22.64
C LEU A 47 -2.23 -9.09 22.00
N MET A 48 -2.91 -7.97 22.27
CA MET A 48 -2.48 -6.68 21.73
C MET A 48 -1.06 -6.33 22.18
N SER A 49 -0.73 -6.63 23.43
CA SER A 49 0.60 -6.33 23.93
C SER A 49 1.66 -7.14 23.21
N TYR A 50 1.32 -8.37 22.84
CA TYR A 50 2.25 -9.19 22.08
C TYR A 50 2.46 -8.61 20.67
N VAL A 51 1.39 -8.16 20.05
CA VAL A 51 1.49 -7.59 18.72
C VAL A 51 2.40 -6.36 18.76
N ALA A 52 2.21 -5.50 19.75
CA ALA A 52 3.07 -4.32 19.88
C ALA A 52 4.52 -4.74 20.14
N TYR A 53 4.72 -5.76 20.94
CA TYR A 53 6.06 -6.26 21.19
C TYR A 53 6.74 -6.73 19.92
N VAL A 54 6.01 -7.43 19.06
CA VAL A 54 6.56 -7.90 17.79
C VAL A 54 6.99 -6.71 16.93
N PHE A 55 6.15 -5.69 16.88
CA PHE A 55 6.49 -4.51 16.07
C PHE A 55 7.74 -3.83 16.60
N GLU A 56 7.90 -3.75 17.91
CA GLU A 56 9.11 -3.17 18.47
C GLU A 56 10.32 -4.06 18.19
N SER A 57 10.16 -5.34 18.43
CA SER A 57 11.29 -6.27 18.38
C SER A 57 11.80 -6.48 16.97
N TYR A 58 10.90 -6.67 16.04
CA TYR A 58 11.31 -7.01 14.69
C TYR A 58 11.67 -5.77 13.87
N PHE A 59 10.79 -4.77 13.89
CA PHE A 59 11.03 -3.59 13.07
C PHE A 59 11.90 -2.55 13.76
N GLY A 60 12.05 -2.66 15.06
CA GLY A 60 12.80 -1.64 15.79
C GLY A 60 12.03 -0.35 15.99
N TYR A 61 10.70 -0.40 15.88
CA TYR A 61 9.90 0.79 16.07
C TYR A 61 9.91 1.22 17.53
N SER A 62 9.72 2.51 17.74
CA SER A 62 9.58 3.02 19.10
C SER A 62 8.36 2.42 19.76
N THR A 63 8.33 2.46 21.08
CA THR A 63 7.17 1.99 21.80
C THR A 63 5.91 2.72 21.37
N ALA A 64 6.00 4.03 21.14
CA ALA A 64 4.84 4.81 20.73
C ALA A 64 4.37 4.38 19.33
N ARG A 65 5.30 4.18 18.40
CA ARG A 65 4.91 3.80 17.05
C ARG A 65 4.33 2.39 17.04
N ALA A 66 4.96 1.48 17.78
CA ALA A 66 4.46 0.11 17.84
C ALA A 66 3.06 0.07 18.43
N HIS A 67 2.83 0.88 19.47
CA HIS A 67 1.51 0.94 20.07
C HIS A 67 0.47 1.51 19.09
N GLU A 68 0.85 2.54 18.37
CA GLU A 68 -0.03 3.16 17.39
C GLU A 68 -0.45 2.15 16.32
N LEU A 69 0.51 1.40 15.81
CA LEU A 69 0.21 0.39 14.79
C LEU A 69 -0.65 -0.74 15.37
N MET A 70 -0.34 -1.16 16.58
CA MET A 70 -1.13 -2.21 17.22
C MET A 70 -2.57 -1.75 17.41
N MET A 71 -2.76 -0.52 17.84
CA MET A 71 -4.12 0.00 18.00
C MET A 71 -4.84 0.08 16.67
N GLN A 72 -4.12 0.43 15.62
CA GLN A 72 -4.72 0.48 14.30
C GLN A 72 -5.17 -0.92 13.87
N VAL A 73 -4.33 -1.92 14.10
CA VAL A 73 -4.70 -3.29 13.78
C VAL A 73 -5.96 -3.68 14.53
N HIS A 74 -5.98 -3.34 15.81
CA HIS A 74 -7.11 -3.74 16.66
C HIS A 74 -8.40 -3.01 16.29
N GLN A 75 -8.31 -1.71 16.08
CA GLN A 75 -9.50 -0.90 15.89
C GLN A 75 -10.00 -0.87 14.46
N GLU A 76 -9.09 -0.93 13.49
CA GLU A 76 -9.47 -0.84 12.09
C GLU A 76 -9.41 -2.17 11.37
N GLY A 77 -8.93 -3.20 12.03
CA GLY A 77 -8.87 -4.53 11.45
C GLY A 77 -7.57 -4.88 10.79
N ARG A 78 -6.78 -3.88 10.44
CA ARG A 78 -5.49 -4.12 9.82
C ARG A 78 -4.68 -2.83 9.84
N ALA A 79 -3.38 -2.98 9.63
CA ALA A 79 -2.51 -1.82 9.52
C ALA A 79 -1.34 -2.15 8.59
N VAL A 80 -0.87 -1.14 7.89
CA VAL A 80 0.36 -1.26 7.11
C VAL A 80 1.50 -1.09 8.10
N VAL A 81 2.31 -2.13 8.24
CA VAL A 81 3.38 -2.08 9.22
C VAL A 81 4.75 -1.87 8.59
N SER A 82 4.88 -2.12 7.29
CA SER A 82 6.13 -1.82 6.61
C SER A 82 5.86 -1.65 5.13
N THR A 83 6.78 -0.96 4.47
CA THR A 83 6.66 -0.66 3.05
C THR A 83 8.02 -0.91 2.41
N GLY A 84 8.02 -1.45 1.21
CA GLY A 84 9.29 -1.68 0.52
C GLY A 84 9.10 -2.32 -0.83
N ASP A 85 10.22 -2.71 -1.41
CA ASP A 85 10.20 -3.40 -2.68
C ASP A 85 9.71 -4.83 -2.50
N ARG A 86 9.09 -5.32 -3.49
CA ARG A 86 8.60 -6.69 -3.44
C ARG A 86 9.70 -7.70 -3.18
N UNK A 87 10.48 -7.39 -3.83
CA UNK A 87 11.52 -8.35 -3.73
C UNK A 87 12.36 -8.21 -2.55
N UNK A 88 12.53 -7.22 -2.54
CA UNK A 88 13.38 -6.96 -1.52
C UNK A 88 12.65 -7.37 -0.35
N UNK A 89 12.59 -7.97 -0.30
CA UNK A 89 12.03 -8.29 0.49
C UNK A 89 11.46 -7.80 1.70
N UNK A 90 11.33 -6.85 1.27
CA UNK A 90 10.88 -6.26 2.30
C UNK A 90 9.65 -6.88 2.66
N UNK A 91 9.15 -6.94 1.84
CA UNK A 91 7.89 -7.32 2.04
C UNK A 91 7.73 -8.80 2.22
N UNK A 92 8.33 -9.38 1.58
CA UNK A 92 8.25 -10.74 1.70
C UNK A 92 8.92 -11.27 2.92
N VAL A 93 9.96 -10.66 3.11
CA VAL A 93 10.67 -11.05 4.32
C VAL A 93 9.87 -10.65 5.55
N ASP A 94 9.31 -9.47 5.49
CA ASP A 94 8.52 -8.99 6.63
C ASP A 94 7.26 -9.84 6.84
N VAL A 95 6.62 -10.23 5.74
CA VAL A 95 5.43 -11.07 5.87
C VAL A 95 5.80 -12.40 6.49
N GLN A 96 6.90 -12.99 6.05
CA GLN A 96 7.32 -14.26 6.61
C GLN A 96 7.72 -14.11 8.07
N ALA A 97 8.36 -13.00 8.41
CA ALA A 97 8.72 -12.75 9.80
C ALA A 97 7.47 -12.64 10.67
N MET A 98 6.46 -11.91 10.16
CA MET A 98 5.22 -11.79 10.93
C MET A 98 4.58 -13.16 11.12
N HIS A 99 4.60 -14.00 10.09
CA HIS A 99 4.05 -15.36 10.21
C HIS A 99 4.83 -16.15 11.26
N SER A 100 6.15 -16.00 11.29
CA SER A 100 6.94 -16.75 12.26
C SER A 100 6.65 -16.31 13.67
N PHE A 101 6.18 -15.08 13.86
CA PHE A 101 5.75 -14.62 15.18
C PHE A 101 4.31 -15.01 15.48
N GLY A 102 3.63 -15.61 14.53
CA GLY A 102 2.26 -16.06 14.74
C GLY A 102 1.21 -15.01 14.39
N LEU A 103 1.58 -13.96 13.70
CA LEU A 103 0.61 -12.93 13.32
C LEU A 103 0.04 -13.22 11.94
N TRP A 104 -1.16 -12.73 11.69
CA TRP A 104 -1.76 -12.80 10.37
C TRP A 104 -1.23 -11.62 9.56
N ALA A 105 -0.57 -11.93 8.46
CA ALA A 105 0.03 -10.88 7.64
C ALA A 105 -0.05 -11.24 6.18
N THR A 106 -0.20 -10.24 5.34
CA THR A 106 -0.22 -10.41 3.90
C THR A 106 0.61 -9.35 3.22
N LEU A 107 0.99 -9.64 2.01
CA LEU A 107 1.73 -8.71 1.17
C LEU A 107 0.77 -8.14 0.15
N GLN A 108 0.82 -6.84 -0.05
CA GLN A 108 -0.10 -6.20 -0.95
C GLN A 108 0.56 -5.00 -1.59
N LYS A 109 0.15 -4.71 -2.83
CA LYS A 109 0.67 -3.54 -3.48
C LYS A 109 0.00 -2.31 -2.89
N ASP A 110 0.79 -1.26 -2.66
CA ASP A 110 0.24 -0.05 -2.07
C ASP A 110 -0.83 0.50 -2.98
N GLY A 111 -1.95 0.86 -2.38
CA GLY A 111 -3.08 1.37 -3.14
C GLY A 111 -4.12 0.34 -3.45
N GLU A 112 -3.86 -0.92 -3.17
CA GLU A 112 -4.83 -1.99 -3.43
C GLU A 112 -5.53 -2.43 -2.14
N GLN A 113 -5.34 -1.70 -1.09
CA GLN A 113 -5.97 -2.05 0.18
C GLN A 113 -7.44 -1.62 0.18
#